data_137669e18fc0473ed25291190a6793dd
#
_entry.id   137669e18fc0473ed25291190a6793dd
#
_cell.length_a   1.000
_cell.length_b   1.000
_cell.length_c   1.000
_cell.angle_alpha   90.00
_cell.angle_beta   90.00
_cell.angle_gamma   90.00
#
_symmetry.space_group_name_H-M   'P 1'
#
loop_
_entity.id
_entity.type
_entity.pdbx_description
1 polymer ?
#
loop_
_entity_poly.entity_id
_entity_poly.type
_entity_poly.pdbx_seq_one_letter_code
_entity_poly.pdbx_strand_id
1 'polypeptide(L)'
;MSTQIPPGVPSPQRPVAPAVPRLALASAQGGGGSPLTKVLAAAVLVMLAIGAYVYFGEKPPVAVGEVTHLTAYPIHRVSNAIPEGSRAAKVELNFDEIIVVAEVRLHNQTKGPLFLFDMAALLSLPGEEHRSLAANATDYNRVFVAYPQLVPMREQPLLRDTTIPAGETVEGQLIFNYPITKEQWDLRRSLDITLSFLHQKDLTLPAPQ
;
A
#
# COMPACT_ATOMS: atom_id res chain seq x y z
N MET A 1 -97.90 22.81 44.16
CA MET A 1 -97.18 21.87 43.27
C MET A 1 -95.87 22.52 42.92
N SER A 2 -94.78 22.12 43.63
CA SER A 2 -93.45 22.69 43.46
C SER A 2 -92.64 21.76 42.56
N THR A 3 -92.16 22.23 41.44
CA THR A 3 -91.35 21.50 40.49
C THR A 3 -89.87 21.70 40.88
N GLN A 4 -89.25 20.62 41.32
CA GLN A 4 -87.85 20.55 41.65
C GLN A 4 -87.02 20.41 40.34
N ILE A 5 -86.01 21.30 40.21
CA ILE A 5 -85.00 21.25 39.14
C ILE A 5 -83.86 20.35 39.61
N PRO A 6 -83.46 19.40 38.83
CA PRO A 6 -82.32 18.54 39.19
C PRO A 6 -80.95 19.25 39.03
N PRO A 7 -79.93 18.93 39.84
CA PRO A 7 -78.64 19.56 39.86
C PRO A 7 -77.78 19.23 38.64
N GLY A 8 -76.98 20.20 38.26
CA GLY A 8 -76.20 20.26 37.02
C GLY A 8 -75.20 19.17 36.71
N VAL A 9 -75.11 18.89 35.45
CA VAL A 9 -74.12 18.04 34.79
C VAL A 9 -72.78 18.76 34.78
N PRO A 10 -71.67 18.12 35.22
CA PRO A 10 -70.40 18.78 35.14
C PRO A 10 -69.90 18.85 33.67
N SER A 11 -69.40 20.06 33.30
CA SER A 11 -68.85 20.32 31.97
C SER A 11 -67.60 19.48 31.69
N PRO A 12 -67.45 18.94 30.48
CA PRO A 12 -66.25 18.20 30.10
C PRO A 12 -65.01 19.09 30.08
N GLN A 13 -64.03 18.73 30.87
CA GLN A 13 -62.69 19.35 30.85
C GLN A 13 -62.04 19.13 29.50
N ARG A 14 -61.66 20.18 28.80
CA ARG A 14 -60.82 20.10 27.61
C ARG A 14 -59.47 19.52 27.99
N PRO A 15 -58.96 18.53 27.21
CA PRO A 15 -57.64 18.04 27.41
C PRO A 15 -56.61 19.15 27.16
N VAL A 16 -55.78 19.43 28.15
CA VAL A 16 -54.61 20.32 28.03
C VAL A 16 -53.60 19.63 27.11
N ALA A 17 -53.36 20.23 25.96
CA ALA A 17 -52.34 19.79 25.05
C ALA A 17 -50.95 19.83 25.73
N PRO A 18 -50.10 18.80 25.58
CA PRO A 18 -48.77 18.83 26.16
C PRO A 18 -47.96 19.99 25.58
N ALA A 19 -47.34 20.74 26.48
CA ALA A 19 -46.48 21.86 26.13
C ALA A 19 -45.26 21.30 25.31
N VAL A 20 -45.23 21.63 24.04
CA VAL A 20 -44.07 21.37 23.19
C VAL A 20 -42.89 22.17 23.73
N PRO A 21 -41.78 21.56 24.12
CA PRO A 21 -40.63 22.34 24.54
C PRO A 21 -40.17 23.20 23.35
N ARG A 22 -40.36 24.50 23.47
CA ARG A 22 -39.74 25.47 22.57
C ARG A 22 -38.24 25.40 22.82
N LEU A 23 -37.49 24.74 21.91
CA LEU A 23 -36.05 24.94 21.78
C LEU A 23 -35.83 26.44 21.59
N ALA A 24 -35.48 27.10 22.68
CA ALA A 24 -34.97 28.46 22.64
C ALA A 24 -33.64 28.38 21.88
N LEU A 25 -33.70 28.64 20.57
CA LEU A 25 -32.51 29.03 19.82
C LEU A 25 -32.03 30.32 20.53
N ALA A 26 -31.00 30.12 21.38
CA ALA A 26 -30.28 31.22 21.99
C ALA A 26 -29.79 32.11 20.85
N SER A 27 -30.42 33.24 20.68
CA SER A 27 -29.97 34.31 19.80
C SER A 27 -28.60 34.75 20.31
N ALA A 28 -27.52 34.20 19.76
CA ALA A 28 -26.19 34.74 19.97
C ALA A 28 -26.12 36.09 19.27
N GLN A 29 -26.61 37.10 19.96
CA GLN A 29 -26.36 38.51 19.65
C GLN A 29 -24.95 38.83 20.11
N GLY A 30 -24.01 38.84 19.20
CA GLY A 30 -22.63 39.19 19.50
C GLY A 30 -21.82 39.45 18.25
N GLY A 31 -21.54 40.71 18.00
CA GLY A 31 -20.46 41.15 17.11
C GLY A 31 -20.89 41.45 15.67
N GLY A 32 -20.90 42.73 15.30
CA GLY A 32 -21.19 43.27 13.98
C GLY A 32 -20.14 42.93 12.93
N GLY A 33 -20.08 41.68 12.51
CA GLY A 33 -19.36 41.27 11.30
C GLY A 33 -20.39 41.17 10.16
N SER A 34 -20.02 41.67 8.98
CA SER A 34 -20.85 41.55 7.80
C SER A 34 -21.23 40.09 7.54
N PRO A 35 -22.41 39.78 6.98
CA PRO A 35 -22.81 38.40 6.67
C PRO A 35 -21.74 37.69 5.80
N LEU A 36 -21.03 38.46 5.01
CA LEU A 36 -19.91 37.96 4.17
C LEU A 36 -18.74 37.40 5.00
N THR A 37 -18.37 38.06 6.10
CA THR A 37 -17.29 37.58 6.99
C THR A 37 -17.66 36.29 7.70
N LYS A 38 -18.92 36.10 8.07
CA LYS A 38 -19.40 34.84 8.69
C LYS A 38 -19.37 33.67 7.68
N VAL A 39 -19.79 33.95 6.44
CA VAL A 39 -19.74 32.95 5.35
C VAL A 39 -18.26 32.58 5.02
N LEU A 40 -17.40 33.57 4.94
CA LEU A 40 -15.96 33.34 4.67
C LEU A 40 -15.32 32.54 5.81
N ALA A 41 -15.60 32.87 7.07
CA ALA A 41 -15.08 32.12 8.22
C ALA A 41 -15.59 30.68 8.23
N ALA A 42 -16.86 30.43 7.91
CA ALA A 42 -17.42 29.09 7.78
C ALA A 42 -16.74 28.29 6.63
N ALA A 43 -16.52 28.92 5.48
CA ALA A 43 -15.85 28.31 4.35
C ALA A 43 -14.39 27.92 4.69
N VAL A 44 -13.66 28.80 5.37
CA VAL A 44 -12.29 28.50 5.84
C VAL A 44 -12.29 27.34 6.82
N LEU A 45 -13.24 27.29 7.75
CA LEU A 45 -13.34 26.21 8.73
C LEU A 45 -13.65 24.85 8.08
N VAL A 46 -14.52 24.82 7.06
CA VAL A 46 -14.82 23.63 6.27
C VAL A 46 -13.58 23.19 5.48
N MET A 47 -12.86 24.11 4.85
CA MET A 47 -11.62 23.79 4.13
C MET A 47 -10.53 23.26 5.07
N LEU A 48 -10.40 23.83 6.27
CA LEU A 48 -9.47 23.30 7.28
C LEU A 48 -9.90 21.91 7.77
N ALA A 49 -11.19 21.66 7.96
CA ALA A 49 -11.69 20.35 8.36
C ALA A 49 -11.45 19.29 7.26
N ILE A 50 -11.67 19.65 5.99
CA ILE A 50 -11.36 18.78 4.85
C ILE A 50 -9.85 18.54 4.75
N GLY A 51 -9.03 19.58 4.87
CA GLY A 51 -7.58 19.49 4.87
C GLY A 51 -7.07 18.59 6.02
N ALA A 52 -7.59 18.77 7.21
CA ALA A 52 -7.28 17.90 8.35
C ALA A 52 -7.72 16.45 8.11
N TYR A 53 -8.93 16.24 7.58
CA TYR A 53 -9.40 14.88 7.26
C TYR A 53 -8.54 14.19 6.21
N VAL A 54 -8.10 14.91 5.17
CA VAL A 54 -7.20 14.36 4.13
C VAL A 54 -5.81 14.08 4.70
N TYR A 55 -5.29 14.99 5.54
CA TYR A 55 -3.95 14.87 6.09
C TYR A 55 -3.84 13.81 7.21
N PHE A 56 -4.82 13.75 8.10
CA PHE A 56 -4.84 12.79 9.22
C PHE A 56 -5.61 11.50 8.92
N GLY A 57 -6.35 11.46 7.81
CA GLY A 57 -7.13 10.29 7.38
C GLY A 57 -6.31 9.26 6.63
N GLU A 58 -4.99 9.17 6.87
CA GLU A 58 -4.18 8.09 6.29
C GLU A 58 -4.79 6.75 6.72
N LYS A 59 -5.35 6.05 5.74
CA LYS A 59 -5.84 4.69 5.98
C LYS A 59 -4.65 3.84 6.42
N PRO A 60 -4.80 3.01 7.46
CA PRO A 60 -3.76 2.10 7.86
C PRO A 60 -3.31 1.27 6.65
N PRO A 61 -2.04 0.88 6.59
CA PRO A 61 -1.56 0.07 5.48
C PRO A 61 -2.38 -1.22 5.39
N VAL A 62 -2.70 -1.62 4.17
CA VAL A 62 -3.51 -2.83 3.91
C VAL A 62 -2.78 -4.11 4.26
N ALA A 63 -1.46 -4.07 4.20
CA ALA A 63 -0.57 -5.15 4.59
C ALA A 63 0.64 -4.59 5.34
N VAL A 64 1.23 -5.41 6.16
CA VAL A 64 2.57 -5.21 6.72
C VAL A 64 3.45 -6.37 6.29
N GLY A 65 4.74 -6.13 6.21
CA GLY A 65 5.69 -7.18 5.84
C GLY A 65 7.11 -6.79 6.14
N GLU A 66 7.98 -7.74 5.95
CA GLU A 66 9.42 -7.59 6.14
C GLU A 66 10.19 -8.47 5.15
N VAL A 67 11.41 -8.09 4.85
CA VAL A 67 12.38 -8.93 4.15
C VAL A 67 13.13 -9.72 5.22
N THR A 68 12.86 -11.02 5.32
CA THR A 68 13.42 -11.90 6.35
C THR A 68 14.84 -12.34 6.02
N HIS A 69 15.12 -12.53 4.73
CA HIS A 69 16.44 -12.90 4.25
C HIS A 69 16.73 -12.27 2.90
N LEU A 70 17.98 -11.87 2.69
CA LEU A 70 18.45 -11.28 1.43
C LEU A 70 19.84 -11.85 1.09
N THR A 71 19.96 -12.44 -0.10
CA THR A 71 21.23 -12.92 -0.64
C THR A 71 21.44 -12.35 -2.04
N ALA A 72 22.61 -11.80 -2.28
CA ALA A 72 23.04 -11.35 -3.60
C ALA A 72 24.11 -12.29 -4.16
N TYR A 73 23.85 -12.84 -5.33
CA TYR A 73 24.75 -13.77 -5.99
C TYR A 73 25.34 -13.13 -7.26
N PRO A 74 26.64 -12.80 -7.30
CA PRO A 74 27.29 -12.25 -8.47
C PRO A 74 27.51 -13.33 -9.52
N ILE A 75 27.19 -13.00 -10.77
CA ILE A 75 27.39 -13.84 -11.93
C ILE A 75 28.27 -13.08 -12.90
N HIS A 76 29.31 -13.74 -13.34
CA HIS A 76 30.18 -13.27 -14.40
C HIS A 76 30.11 -14.26 -15.57
N ARG A 77 29.68 -13.75 -16.73
CA ARG A 77 29.60 -14.53 -17.96
C ARG A 77 30.49 -13.92 -19.04
N VAL A 78 31.36 -14.75 -19.62
CA VAL A 78 32.14 -14.36 -20.78
C VAL A 78 31.52 -15.02 -22.01
N SER A 79 31.03 -14.18 -22.94
CA SER A 79 30.50 -14.67 -24.22
C SER A 79 31.48 -14.32 -25.36
N ASN A 80 31.90 -15.31 -26.09
CA ASN A 80 32.67 -15.12 -27.31
C ASN A 80 31.70 -15.00 -28.50
N ALA A 81 31.21 -13.80 -28.77
CA ALA A 81 30.38 -13.54 -29.94
C ALA A 81 31.27 -13.30 -31.16
N ILE A 82 31.00 -14.03 -32.24
CA ILE A 82 31.51 -13.70 -33.58
C ILE A 82 30.37 -12.91 -34.23
N PRO A 83 30.56 -11.61 -34.55
CA PRO A 83 29.53 -10.85 -35.28
C PRO A 83 29.23 -11.54 -36.61
N GLU A 84 27.98 -11.89 -36.87
CA GLU A 84 27.50 -12.53 -38.07
C GLU A 84 27.95 -11.71 -39.29
N GLY A 85 28.71 -12.29 -40.23
CA GLY A 85 29.14 -11.62 -41.45
C GLY A 85 30.45 -10.84 -41.38
N SER A 86 31.17 -10.81 -40.27
CA SER A 86 32.44 -10.13 -40.19
C SER A 86 33.63 -11.11 -40.05
N ARG A 87 34.72 -10.79 -40.78
CA ARG A 87 36.06 -11.42 -40.57
C ARG A 87 36.78 -10.81 -39.35
N ALA A 88 36.02 -10.13 -38.49
CA ALA A 88 36.54 -9.43 -37.32
C ALA A 88 36.95 -10.41 -36.22
N ALA A 89 37.93 -9.99 -35.42
CA ALA A 89 38.37 -10.74 -34.25
C ALA A 89 37.21 -11.04 -33.32
N LYS A 90 37.25 -12.20 -32.63
CA LYS A 90 36.34 -12.54 -31.54
C LYS A 90 36.23 -11.36 -30.57
N VAL A 91 35.04 -10.80 -30.42
CA VAL A 91 34.78 -9.81 -29.37
C VAL A 91 34.39 -10.59 -28.13
N GLU A 92 35.19 -10.48 -27.11
CA GLU A 92 34.87 -11.01 -25.79
C GLU A 92 33.90 -10.05 -25.12
N LEU A 93 32.66 -10.48 -24.92
CA LEU A 93 31.63 -9.70 -24.22
C LEU A 93 31.53 -10.23 -22.79
N ASN A 94 31.89 -9.39 -21.86
CA ASN A 94 31.77 -9.66 -20.44
C ASN A 94 30.39 -9.15 -19.97
N PHE A 95 29.63 -10.04 -19.35
CA PHE A 95 28.34 -9.72 -18.76
C PHE A 95 28.42 -10.00 -17.26
N ASP A 96 28.35 -8.92 -16.49
CA ASP A 96 28.21 -9.00 -15.04
C ASP A 96 26.75 -8.80 -14.68
N GLU A 97 26.24 -9.63 -13.81
CA GLU A 97 24.89 -9.51 -13.28
C GLU A 97 24.84 -9.96 -11.81
N ILE A 98 23.94 -9.38 -11.06
CA ILE A 98 23.65 -9.78 -9.68
C ILE A 98 22.25 -10.37 -9.64
N ILE A 99 22.15 -11.62 -9.23
CA ILE A 99 20.88 -12.25 -8.86
C ILE A 99 20.66 -12.01 -7.38
N VAL A 100 19.56 -11.33 -7.06
CA VAL A 100 19.12 -11.07 -5.69
C VAL A 100 17.99 -12.03 -5.36
N VAL A 101 18.19 -12.82 -4.32
CA VAL A 101 17.18 -13.71 -3.73
C VAL A 101 16.73 -13.09 -2.44
N ALA A 102 15.45 -12.75 -2.34
CA ALA A 102 14.84 -12.14 -1.17
C ALA A 102 13.69 -13.01 -0.65
N GLU A 103 13.69 -13.31 0.63
CA GLU A 103 12.57 -13.95 1.31
C GLU A 103 11.74 -12.87 1.99
N VAL A 104 10.45 -12.90 1.77
CA VAL A 104 9.52 -11.90 2.31
C VAL A 104 8.41 -12.58 3.08
N ARG A 105 8.01 -11.93 4.18
CA ARG A 105 6.86 -12.29 4.97
C ARG A 105 5.84 -11.15 4.88
N LEU A 106 4.59 -11.47 4.58
CA LEU A 106 3.50 -10.51 4.39
C LEU A 106 2.32 -10.90 5.26
N HIS A 107 1.76 -9.95 5.98
CA HIS A 107 0.55 -10.12 6.77
C HIS A 107 -0.56 -9.20 6.24
N ASN A 108 -1.72 -9.77 5.89
CA ASN A 108 -2.89 -9.03 5.46
C ASN A 108 -3.64 -8.46 6.66
N GLN A 109 -3.66 -7.14 6.81
CA GLN A 109 -4.35 -6.45 7.90
C GLN A 109 -5.82 -6.12 7.60
N THR A 110 -6.30 -6.45 6.40
CA THR A 110 -7.66 -6.14 5.99
C THR A 110 -8.66 -7.23 6.41
N LYS A 111 -9.94 -6.90 6.34
CA LYS A 111 -11.05 -7.85 6.58
C LYS A 111 -11.41 -8.68 5.34
N GLY A 112 -10.75 -8.44 4.22
CA GLY A 112 -10.96 -9.13 2.96
C GLY A 112 -9.64 -9.68 2.39
N PRO A 113 -9.70 -10.51 1.34
CA PRO A 113 -8.50 -11.00 0.70
C PRO A 113 -7.74 -9.88 -0.01
N LEU A 114 -6.42 -9.96 -0.01
CA LEU A 114 -5.53 -9.15 -0.84
C LEU A 114 -5.06 -9.98 -2.03
N PHE A 115 -5.05 -9.34 -3.20
CA PHE A 115 -4.58 -9.96 -4.44
C PHE A 115 -3.26 -9.29 -4.83
N LEU A 116 -2.19 -10.05 -4.81
CA LEU A 116 -0.87 -9.58 -5.20
C LEU A 116 -0.82 -9.45 -6.72
N PHE A 117 -0.59 -8.24 -7.21
CA PHE A 117 -0.63 -7.93 -8.64
C PHE A 117 0.75 -7.88 -9.27
N ASP A 118 1.69 -7.17 -8.65
CA ASP A 118 3.06 -7.02 -9.15
C ASP A 118 4.07 -6.89 -8.01
N MET A 119 5.32 -7.22 -8.32
CA MET A 119 6.43 -7.15 -7.38
C MET A 119 7.66 -6.63 -8.10
N ALA A 120 8.22 -5.56 -7.60
CA ALA A 120 9.40 -4.91 -8.17
C ALA A 120 10.38 -4.55 -7.06
N ALA A 121 11.66 -4.48 -7.38
CA ALA A 121 12.65 -3.96 -6.48
C ALA A 121 13.43 -2.82 -7.14
N LEU A 122 13.62 -1.74 -6.39
CA LEU A 122 14.39 -0.57 -6.77
C LEU A 122 15.71 -0.59 -6.03
N LEU A 123 16.79 -0.73 -6.77
CA LEU A 123 18.15 -0.66 -6.28
C LEU A 123 18.68 0.76 -6.51
N SER A 124 19.05 1.44 -5.43
CA SER A 124 19.64 2.79 -5.49
C SER A 124 21.17 2.70 -5.35
N LEU A 125 21.88 3.13 -6.39
CA LEU A 125 23.33 3.26 -6.44
C LEU A 125 23.74 4.73 -6.39
N PRO A 126 25.02 5.05 -6.17
CA PRO A 126 25.52 6.43 -6.29
C PRO A 126 25.35 6.96 -7.71
N GLY A 127 24.32 7.78 -7.95
CA GLY A 127 24.09 8.46 -9.23
C GLY A 127 23.13 7.76 -10.19
N GLU A 128 22.67 6.55 -9.91
CA GLU A 128 21.74 5.80 -10.75
C GLU A 128 20.78 4.91 -9.94
N GLU A 129 19.66 4.56 -10.55
CA GLU A 129 18.67 3.66 -9.97
C GLU A 129 18.35 2.56 -10.97
N HIS A 130 18.29 1.34 -10.48
CA HIS A 130 17.95 0.16 -11.26
C HIS A 130 16.68 -0.48 -10.74
N ARG A 131 15.67 -0.61 -11.59
CA ARG A 131 14.44 -1.32 -11.26
C ARG A 131 14.44 -2.71 -11.88
N SER A 132 14.15 -3.72 -11.08
CA SER A 132 13.93 -5.09 -11.53
C SER A 132 12.54 -5.57 -11.13
N LEU A 133 11.89 -6.33 -11.99
CA LEU A 133 10.66 -7.05 -11.66
C LEU A 133 11.00 -8.42 -11.08
N ALA A 134 10.20 -8.90 -10.14
CA ALA A 134 10.35 -10.24 -9.62
C ALA A 134 10.13 -11.28 -10.73
N ALA A 135 10.95 -12.32 -10.71
CA ALA A 135 10.84 -13.45 -11.63
C ALA A 135 9.44 -14.08 -11.54
N ASN A 136 8.82 -14.32 -12.70
CA ASN A 136 7.60 -15.11 -12.77
C ASN A 136 7.88 -16.60 -12.54
N ALA A 137 6.84 -17.44 -12.45
CA ALA A 137 6.98 -18.87 -12.15
C ALA A 137 7.95 -19.61 -13.12
N THR A 138 7.94 -19.24 -14.40
CA THR A 138 8.82 -19.84 -15.41
C THR A 138 10.26 -19.39 -15.23
N ASP A 139 10.46 -18.09 -15.06
CA ASP A 139 11.82 -17.53 -14.90
C ASP A 139 12.41 -17.91 -13.55
N TYR A 140 11.60 -17.98 -12.50
CA TYR A 140 12.03 -18.51 -11.20
C TYR A 140 12.65 -19.91 -11.34
N ASN A 141 11.98 -20.83 -12.03
CA ASN A 141 12.51 -22.18 -12.24
C ASN A 141 13.77 -22.18 -13.13
N ARG A 142 13.80 -21.32 -14.15
CA ARG A 142 14.96 -21.20 -15.06
C ARG A 142 16.23 -20.74 -14.35
N VAL A 143 16.10 -19.85 -13.36
CA VAL A 143 17.25 -19.38 -12.58
C VAL A 143 17.98 -20.57 -11.93
N PHE A 144 17.27 -21.49 -11.29
CA PHE A 144 17.87 -22.65 -10.62
C PHE A 144 18.41 -23.69 -11.60
N VAL A 145 17.87 -23.75 -12.82
CA VAL A 145 18.44 -24.60 -13.90
C VAL A 145 19.73 -23.97 -14.45
N ALA A 146 19.73 -22.65 -14.67
CA ALA A 146 20.88 -21.92 -15.18
C ALA A 146 22.02 -21.83 -14.15
N TYR A 147 21.67 -21.74 -12.86
CA TYR A 147 22.60 -21.54 -11.74
C TYR A 147 22.40 -22.61 -10.65
N PRO A 148 22.87 -23.83 -10.86
CA PRO A 148 22.67 -24.95 -9.91
C PRO A 148 23.21 -24.68 -8.50
N GLN A 149 24.17 -23.77 -8.35
CA GLN A 149 24.68 -23.33 -7.06
C GLN A 149 23.66 -22.57 -6.19
N LEU A 150 22.58 -22.06 -6.79
CA LEU A 150 21.49 -21.41 -6.08
C LEU A 150 20.42 -22.41 -5.57
N VAL A 151 20.44 -23.65 -6.05
CA VAL A 151 19.46 -24.68 -5.67
C VAL A 151 19.32 -24.88 -4.15
N PRO A 152 20.40 -24.87 -3.34
CA PRO A 152 20.26 -24.96 -1.88
C PRO A 152 19.48 -23.83 -1.21
N MET A 153 19.33 -22.68 -1.89
CA MET A 153 18.59 -21.51 -1.39
C MET A 153 17.16 -21.45 -1.94
N ARG A 154 16.73 -22.47 -2.67
CA ARG A 154 15.42 -22.49 -3.29
C ARG A 154 14.33 -22.74 -2.26
N GLU A 155 13.41 -21.78 -2.16
CA GLU A 155 12.23 -21.83 -1.30
C GLU A 155 10.94 -21.77 -2.11
N GLN A 156 9.80 -21.67 -1.44
CA GLN A 156 8.50 -21.46 -2.09
C GLN A 156 8.46 -20.08 -2.75
N PRO A 157 8.23 -19.97 -4.07
CA PRO A 157 8.16 -18.66 -4.70
C PRO A 157 6.90 -17.90 -4.28
N LEU A 158 7.02 -16.60 -4.03
CA LEU A 158 5.89 -15.69 -4.00
C LEU A 158 5.60 -15.24 -5.43
N LEU A 159 4.43 -15.57 -5.93
CA LEU A 159 4.06 -15.34 -7.33
C LEU A 159 3.01 -14.23 -7.45
N ARG A 160 2.93 -13.63 -8.64
CA ARG A 160 1.79 -12.80 -9.03
C ARG A 160 0.50 -13.61 -8.92
N ASP A 161 -0.61 -12.93 -8.72
CA ASP A 161 -1.94 -13.53 -8.54
C ASP A 161 -2.08 -14.35 -7.23
N THR A 162 -1.08 -14.31 -6.34
CA THR A 162 -1.20 -14.89 -5.00
C THR A 162 -2.31 -14.15 -4.24
N THR A 163 -3.25 -14.93 -3.71
CA THR A 163 -4.30 -14.42 -2.84
C THR A 163 -3.90 -14.61 -1.38
N ILE A 164 -3.90 -13.52 -0.62
CA ILE A 164 -3.62 -13.53 0.82
C ILE A 164 -4.95 -13.37 1.55
N PRO A 165 -5.48 -14.41 2.22
CA PRO A 165 -6.75 -14.30 2.95
C PRO A 165 -6.71 -13.23 4.05
N ALA A 166 -7.88 -12.79 4.49
CA ALA A 166 -8.00 -11.78 5.55
C ALA A 166 -7.33 -12.24 6.84
N GLY A 167 -6.43 -11.40 7.38
CA GLY A 167 -5.72 -11.69 8.62
C GLY A 167 -4.65 -12.79 8.54
N GLU A 168 -4.41 -13.34 7.36
CA GLU A 168 -3.40 -14.39 7.15
C GLU A 168 -2.02 -13.81 6.84
N THR A 169 -1.02 -14.65 7.07
CA THR A 169 0.38 -14.38 6.74
C THR A 169 0.83 -15.32 5.64
N VAL A 170 1.53 -14.79 4.64
CA VAL A 170 2.19 -15.58 3.59
C VAL A 170 3.68 -15.27 3.59
N GLU A 171 4.46 -16.31 3.35
CA GLU A 171 5.91 -16.22 3.15
C GLU A 171 6.24 -16.70 1.75
N GLY A 172 7.28 -16.13 1.16
CA GLY A 172 7.74 -16.59 -0.12
C GLY A 172 8.99 -15.88 -0.62
N GLN A 173 9.59 -16.51 -1.62
CA GLN A 173 10.85 -16.07 -2.18
C GLN A 173 10.64 -15.28 -3.46
N LEU A 174 11.36 -14.18 -3.59
CA LEU A 174 11.43 -13.33 -4.77
C LEU A 174 12.84 -13.38 -5.37
N ILE A 175 12.94 -13.36 -6.68
CA ILE A 175 14.21 -13.27 -7.39
C ILE A 175 14.19 -12.05 -8.30
N PHE A 176 15.23 -11.22 -8.18
CA PHE A 176 15.48 -10.05 -9.01
C PHE A 176 16.83 -10.19 -9.72
N ASN A 177 16.96 -9.56 -10.88
CA ASN A 177 18.21 -9.55 -11.63
C ASN A 177 18.60 -8.10 -11.95
N TYR A 178 19.88 -7.77 -11.70
CA TYR A 178 20.48 -6.48 -11.98
C TYR A 178 21.72 -6.63 -12.84
N PRO A 179 21.82 -5.96 -14.01
CA PRO A 179 22.98 -5.98 -14.89
C PRO A 179 24.08 -5.05 -14.34
N ILE A 180 24.61 -5.37 -13.18
CA ILE A 180 25.65 -4.61 -12.47
C ILE A 180 26.73 -5.54 -11.95
N THR A 181 27.89 -4.97 -11.62
CA THR A 181 29.00 -5.71 -11.01
C THR A 181 28.80 -5.87 -9.50
N LYS A 182 29.58 -6.78 -8.91
CA LYS A 182 29.59 -6.95 -7.45
C LYS A 182 30.04 -5.68 -6.72
N GLU A 183 31.02 -4.98 -7.26
CA GLU A 183 31.53 -3.73 -6.69
C GLU A 183 30.44 -2.66 -6.66
N GLN A 184 29.63 -2.53 -7.73
CA GLN A 184 28.48 -1.62 -7.76
C GLN A 184 27.42 -2.03 -6.73
N TRP A 185 27.13 -3.34 -6.62
CA TRP A 185 26.24 -3.85 -5.60
C TRP A 185 26.68 -3.51 -4.18
N ASP A 186 27.98 -3.64 -3.88
CA ASP A 186 28.54 -3.36 -2.56
C ASP A 186 28.48 -1.86 -2.20
N LEU A 187 28.40 -0.98 -3.21
CA LEU A 187 28.23 0.47 -3.05
C LEU A 187 26.76 0.91 -2.98
N ARG A 188 25.80 0.00 -2.99
CA ARG A 188 24.36 0.34 -2.94
C ARG A 188 24.02 1.17 -1.72
N ARG A 189 23.06 2.07 -1.90
CA ARG A 189 22.49 2.89 -0.82
C ARG A 189 21.29 2.22 -0.19
N SER A 190 20.40 1.67 -1.03
CA SER A 190 19.22 0.93 -0.59
C SER A 190 18.78 -0.08 -1.65
N LEU A 191 17.99 -1.03 -1.19
CA LEU A 191 17.17 -1.90 -2.01
C LEU A 191 15.76 -1.88 -1.41
N ASP A 192 14.79 -1.38 -2.18
CA ASP A 192 13.42 -1.24 -1.74
C ASP A 192 12.52 -2.14 -2.58
N ILE A 193 11.87 -3.12 -1.94
CA ILE A 193 10.97 -4.06 -2.59
C ILE A 193 9.55 -3.52 -2.49
N THR A 194 8.93 -3.24 -3.63
CA THR A 194 7.54 -2.77 -3.73
C THR A 194 6.63 -3.91 -4.14
N LEU A 195 5.60 -4.13 -3.35
CA LEU A 195 4.55 -5.11 -3.57
C LEU A 195 3.26 -4.38 -3.88
N SER A 196 2.74 -4.56 -5.08
CA SER A 196 1.52 -3.91 -5.55
C SER A 196 0.33 -4.85 -5.41
N PHE A 197 -0.76 -4.36 -4.83
CA PHE A 197 -1.99 -5.10 -4.64
C PHE A 197 -3.09 -4.56 -5.53
N LEU A 198 -3.96 -5.42 -6.03
CA LEU A 198 -5.08 -5.04 -6.89
C LEU A 198 -6.03 -4.09 -6.12
N HIS A 199 -6.22 -2.86 -6.66
CA HIS A 199 -7.10 -1.83 -6.09
C HIS A 199 -6.74 -1.37 -4.66
N GLN A 200 -5.52 -1.61 -4.20
CA GLN A 200 -5.04 -1.21 -2.88
C GLN A 200 -3.73 -0.41 -2.99
N LYS A 201 -3.31 0.18 -1.88
CA LYS A 201 -2.04 0.90 -1.80
C LYS A 201 -0.87 -0.10 -1.81
N ASP A 202 0.18 0.26 -2.52
CA ASP A 202 1.42 -0.52 -2.54
C ASP A 202 2.10 -0.55 -1.18
N LEU A 203 2.79 -1.64 -0.91
CA LEU A 203 3.64 -1.83 0.26
C LEU A 203 5.11 -1.81 -0.18
N THR A 204 5.90 -0.94 0.40
CA THR A 204 7.36 -0.90 0.19
C THR A 204 8.07 -1.45 1.41
N LEU A 205 8.93 -2.44 1.17
CA LEU A 205 9.75 -3.10 2.19
C LEU A 205 11.21 -2.73 1.95
N PRO A 206 11.85 -2.00 2.87
CA PRO A 206 13.29 -1.81 2.80
C PRO A 206 14.00 -3.14 3.07
N ALA A 207 14.94 -3.51 2.21
CA ALA A 207 15.76 -4.68 2.44
C ALA A 207 16.87 -4.37 3.45
N PRO A 208 17.34 -5.37 4.23
CA PRO A 208 18.48 -5.20 5.10
C PRO A 208 19.74 -4.84 4.31
N GLN A 209 20.61 -4.02 4.90
CA GLN A 209 21.90 -3.61 4.32
C GLN A 209 22.94 -4.71 4.43
#